data_2c9b96764afbd91f9d8954cf804e7c3e
#
_entry.id   2c9b96764afbd91f9d8954cf804e7c3e
#
_cell.length_a   1.000
_cell.length_b   1.000
_cell.length_c   1.000
_cell.angle_alpha   90.00
_cell.angle_beta   90.00
_cell.angle_gamma   90.00
#
_symmetry.space_group_name_H-M   'P 1'
#
loop_
_entity.id
_entity.type
_entity.pdbx_description
1 polymer ?
#
loop_
_entity_poly.entity_id
_entity_poly.type
_entity_poly.pdbx_seq_one_letter_code
_entity_poly.pdbx_strand_id
1 'polypeptide(L)'
;MTNPSVVRATRQRTAISDLLAGLADFRSAQDIHHLLRSQGDGTGLSTVYRTLQALADAGEVDVIQTADGESVYRKCSGVHHHHLVCRSCGHTVEVAGPAVEQWADSMADEHGFSDVSHTLEIFGTCASCRHKQG
;
A
#
# COMPACT_ATOMS: atom_id res chain seq x y z
N MET A 1 22.82 9.90 24.05
CA MET A 1 21.43 10.01 24.50
C MET A 1 20.51 10.17 23.30
N THR A 2 19.39 9.46 23.29
CA THR A 2 18.45 9.50 22.21
C THR A 2 17.57 10.74 22.30
N ASN A 3 17.43 11.45 21.19
CA ASN A 3 16.55 12.62 21.12
C ASN A 3 15.09 12.16 21.31
N PRO A 4 14.32 12.78 22.23
CA PRO A 4 12.89 12.42 22.42
C PRO A 4 12.06 12.46 21.14
N SER A 5 12.33 13.39 20.22
CA SER A 5 11.64 13.47 18.93
C SER A 5 11.90 12.24 18.08
N VAL A 6 13.14 11.72 18.08
CA VAL A 6 13.50 10.51 17.33
C VAL A 6 12.81 9.30 17.93
N VAL A 7 12.76 9.18 19.26
CA VAL A 7 12.06 8.08 19.95
C VAL A 7 10.57 8.10 19.62
N ARG A 8 9.96 9.27 19.62
CA ARG A 8 8.54 9.42 19.28
C ARG A 8 8.27 9.02 17.83
N ALA A 9 9.09 9.49 16.88
CA ALA A 9 8.95 9.16 15.48
C ALA A 9 9.08 7.65 15.24
N THR A 10 10.03 7.00 15.93
CA THR A 10 10.23 5.56 15.82
C THR A 10 9.02 4.78 16.35
N ARG A 11 8.47 5.23 17.49
CA ARG A 11 7.29 4.61 18.09
C ARG A 11 6.08 4.72 17.16
N GLN A 12 5.87 5.90 16.57
CA GLN A 12 4.77 6.15 15.65
C GLN A 12 4.91 5.28 14.39
N ARG A 13 6.12 5.19 13.85
CA ARG A 13 6.41 4.36 12.68
C ARG A 13 6.13 2.88 12.97
N THR A 14 6.58 2.39 14.12
CA THR A 14 6.34 1.01 14.54
C THR A 14 4.85 0.74 14.70
N ALA A 15 4.12 1.64 15.35
CA ALA A 15 2.68 1.49 15.58
C ALA A 15 1.92 1.40 14.24
N ILE A 16 2.26 2.26 13.29
CA ILE A 16 1.61 2.27 11.97
C ILE A 16 1.99 1.02 11.19
N SER A 17 3.25 0.63 11.21
CA SER A 17 3.71 -0.58 10.53
C SER A 17 3.02 -1.83 11.08
N ASP A 18 2.90 -1.93 12.40
CA ASP A 18 2.24 -3.06 13.06
C ASP A 18 0.75 -3.11 12.72
N LEU A 19 0.09 -1.95 12.71
CA LEU A 19 -1.31 -1.86 12.32
C LEU A 19 -1.52 -2.37 10.88
N LEU A 20 -0.68 -1.91 9.96
CA LEU A 20 -0.77 -2.31 8.55
C LEU A 20 -0.51 -3.81 8.37
N ALA A 21 0.38 -4.39 9.17
CA ALA A 21 0.67 -5.81 9.09
C ALA A 21 -0.56 -6.68 9.41
N GLY A 22 -1.50 -6.14 10.20
CA GLY A 22 -2.74 -6.83 10.53
C GLY A 22 -3.89 -6.58 9.56
N LEU A 23 -3.69 -5.73 8.55
CA LEU A 23 -4.72 -5.40 7.58
C LEU A 23 -4.47 -6.13 6.26
N ALA A 24 -5.52 -6.72 5.71
CA ALA A 24 -5.44 -7.48 4.47
C ALA A 24 -5.53 -6.60 3.22
N ASP A 25 -6.19 -5.45 3.34
CA ASP A 25 -6.55 -4.61 2.19
C ASP A 25 -5.83 -3.26 2.26
N PHE A 26 -5.78 -2.57 1.11
CA PHE A 26 -5.29 -1.19 1.08
C PHE A 26 -6.20 -0.28 1.91
N ARG A 27 -5.59 0.64 2.64
CA ARG A 27 -6.30 1.61 3.50
C ARG A 27 -5.74 3.01 3.28
N SER A 28 -6.63 4.00 3.35
CA SER A 28 -6.24 5.40 3.27
C SER A 28 -5.57 5.86 4.57
N ALA A 29 -4.87 6.99 4.53
CA ALA A 29 -4.30 7.58 5.72
C ALA A 29 -5.39 7.93 6.75
N GLN A 30 -6.56 8.37 6.29
CA GLN A 30 -7.69 8.67 7.17
C GLN A 30 -8.19 7.43 7.89
N ASP A 31 -8.32 6.31 7.17
CA ASP A 31 -8.72 5.03 7.76
C ASP A 31 -7.72 4.59 8.82
N ILE A 32 -6.43 4.69 8.50
CA ILE A 32 -5.36 4.31 9.41
C ILE A 32 -5.38 5.19 10.67
N HIS A 33 -5.55 6.48 10.49
CA HIS A 33 -5.69 7.43 11.59
C HIS A 33 -6.88 7.06 12.50
N HIS A 34 -8.01 6.75 11.89
CA HIS A 34 -9.21 6.35 12.63
C HIS A 34 -8.97 5.06 13.43
N LEU A 35 -8.32 4.07 12.81
CA LEU A 35 -8.00 2.80 13.48
C LEU A 35 -7.03 3.00 14.65
N LEU A 36 -6.04 3.87 14.50
CA LEU A 36 -5.11 4.21 15.58
C LEU A 36 -5.85 4.85 16.75
N ARG A 37 -6.75 5.79 16.48
CA ARG A 37 -7.54 6.45 17.51
C ARG A 37 -8.42 5.45 18.26
N SER A 38 -8.99 4.48 17.56
CA SER A 38 -9.82 3.44 18.19
C SER A 38 -9.01 2.55 19.13
N GLN A 39 -7.69 2.48 18.94
CA GLN A 39 -6.76 1.74 19.80
C GLN A 39 -6.18 2.62 20.92
N GLY A 40 -6.64 3.86 21.04
CA GLY A 40 -6.13 4.79 22.02
C GLY A 40 -4.86 5.53 21.63
N ASP A 41 -4.44 5.41 20.38
CA ASP A 41 -3.25 6.12 19.87
C ASP A 41 -3.67 7.51 19.41
N GLY A 42 -3.01 8.54 19.96
CA GLY A 42 -3.32 9.94 19.67
C GLY A 42 -2.55 10.56 18.52
N THR A 43 -1.87 9.76 17.69
CA THR A 43 -1.10 10.26 16.55
C THR A 43 -2.00 11.06 15.61
N GLY A 44 -1.60 12.29 15.28
CA GLY A 44 -2.37 13.15 14.40
C GLY A 44 -2.33 12.73 12.94
N LEU A 45 -3.32 13.16 12.16
CA LEU A 45 -3.46 12.78 10.75
C LEU A 45 -2.25 13.20 9.92
N SER A 46 -1.70 14.40 10.13
CA SER A 46 -0.53 14.87 9.41
C SER A 46 0.68 13.96 9.63
N THR A 47 0.86 13.50 10.87
CA THR A 47 1.95 12.58 11.21
C THR A 47 1.73 11.22 10.55
N VAL A 48 0.48 10.73 10.50
CA VAL A 48 0.14 9.49 9.81
C VAL A 48 0.53 9.58 8.34
N TYR A 49 0.17 10.67 7.66
CA TYR A 49 0.54 10.88 6.25
C TYR A 49 2.06 10.84 6.04
N ARG A 50 2.80 11.59 6.86
CA ARG A 50 4.26 11.66 6.73
C ARG A 50 4.91 10.30 7.00
N THR A 51 4.40 9.58 7.98
CA THR A 51 4.93 8.26 8.32
C THR A 51 4.66 7.25 7.20
N LEU A 52 3.45 7.25 6.65
CA LEU A 52 3.10 6.38 5.54
C LEU A 52 3.95 6.67 4.31
N GLN A 53 4.18 7.95 4.02
CA GLN A 53 5.04 8.35 2.91
C GLN A 53 6.47 7.86 3.12
N ALA A 54 7.00 7.98 4.34
CA ALA A 54 8.34 7.49 4.67
C ALA A 54 8.43 5.98 4.53
N LEU A 55 7.41 5.24 4.97
CA LEU A 55 7.36 3.79 4.80
C LEU A 55 7.31 3.40 3.33
N ALA A 56 6.54 4.12 2.52
CA ALA A 56 6.45 3.87 1.08
C ALA A 56 7.79 4.14 0.40
N ASP A 57 8.44 5.26 0.74
CA ASP A 57 9.74 5.62 0.18
C ASP A 57 10.82 4.59 0.54
N ALA A 58 10.70 3.97 1.71
CA ALA A 58 11.63 2.93 2.16
C ALA A 58 11.29 1.54 1.59
N GLY A 59 10.20 1.42 0.83
CA GLY A 59 9.77 0.15 0.26
C GLY A 59 9.13 -0.81 1.25
N GLU A 60 8.75 -0.33 2.43
CA GLU A 60 8.15 -1.17 3.47
C GLU A 60 6.64 -1.34 3.30
N VAL A 61 6.01 -0.41 2.60
CA VAL A 61 4.59 -0.52 2.25
C VAL A 61 4.42 -0.17 0.78
N ASP A 62 3.38 -0.72 0.17
CA ASP A 62 2.96 -0.34 -1.17
C ASP A 62 1.94 0.78 -1.08
N VAL A 63 1.97 1.67 -2.07
CA VAL A 63 0.99 2.73 -2.21
C VAL A 63 0.44 2.70 -3.62
N ILE A 64 -0.88 2.79 -3.74
CA ILE A 64 -1.55 2.93 -5.03
C ILE A 64 -2.52 4.11 -4.93
N GLN A 65 -2.92 4.63 -6.08
CA GLN A 65 -3.96 5.65 -6.13
C GLN A 65 -5.24 5.06 -6.66
N THR A 66 -6.35 5.38 -5.98
CA THR A 66 -7.67 4.98 -6.43
C THR A 66 -8.10 5.84 -7.63
N ALA A 67 -9.23 5.51 -8.24
CA ALA A 67 -9.79 6.27 -9.35
C ALA A 67 -10.05 7.73 -8.95
N ASP A 68 -10.31 7.99 -7.67
CA ASP A 68 -10.54 9.34 -7.12
C ASP A 68 -9.24 10.11 -6.88
N GLY A 69 -8.08 9.47 -7.11
CA GLY A 69 -6.79 10.09 -6.83
C GLY A 69 -6.33 9.97 -5.39
N GLU A 70 -7.06 9.23 -4.56
CA GLU A 70 -6.69 9.03 -3.16
C GLU A 70 -5.59 7.96 -3.04
N SER A 71 -4.58 8.25 -2.24
CA SER A 71 -3.51 7.28 -1.95
C SER A 71 -3.97 6.31 -0.87
N VAL A 72 -3.77 5.02 -1.11
CA VAL A 72 -4.06 3.96 -0.15
C VAL A 72 -2.83 3.09 0.01
N TYR A 73 -2.66 2.52 1.19
CA TYR A 73 -1.42 1.87 1.62
C TYR A 73 -1.68 0.46 2.12
N ARG A 74 -0.73 -0.43 1.86
CA ARG A 74 -0.79 -1.82 2.32
C ARG A 74 0.63 -2.33 2.55
N LYS A 75 0.82 -3.05 3.66
CA LYS A 75 2.08 -3.75 3.90
C LYS A 75 2.03 -5.07 3.15
N CYS A 76 2.81 -5.18 2.09
CA CYS A 76 2.80 -6.32 1.20
C CYS A 76 4.06 -7.18 1.40
N SER A 77 4.09 -8.35 0.74
CA SER A 77 5.26 -9.21 0.75
C SER A 77 6.45 -8.48 0.12
N GLY A 78 7.67 -8.85 0.52
CA GLY A 78 8.88 -8.24 0.01
C GLY A 78 9.27 -8.67 -1.40
N VAL A 79 8.50 -9.58 -2.01
CA VAL A 79 8.74 -10.05 -3.38
C VAL A 79 7.91 -9.23 -4.36
N HIS A 80 8.38 -9.19 -5.61
CA HIS A 80 7.66 -8.47 -6.66
C HIS A 80 6.27 -9.08 -6.88
N HIS A 81 5.25 -8.26 -6.89
CA HIS A 81 3.86 -8.70 -7.02
C HIS A 81 3.01 -7.59 -7.64
N HIS A 82 1.82 -7.97 -8.05
CA HIS A 82 0.80 -7.05 -8.55
C HIS A 82 -0.44 -7.17 -7.67
N HIS A 83 -1.37 -6.25 -7.84
CA HIS A 83 -2.57 -6.20 -7.01
C HIS A 83 -3.82 -6.24 -7.86
N LEU A 84 -4.81 -7.00 -7.39
CA LEU A 84 -6.17 -6.97 -7.90
C LEU A 84 -7.02 -6.35 -6.80
N VAL A 85 -7.64 -5.21 -7.07
CA VAL A 85 -8.29 -4.37 -6.05
C VAL A 85 -9.74 -4.14 -6.42
N CYS A 86 -10.64 -4.31 -5.47
CA CYS A 86 -12.05 -3.98 -5.65
C CYS A 86 -12.26 -2.48 -5.52
N ARG A 87 -12.86 -1.87 -6.55
CA ARG A 87 -13.15 -0.42 -6.55
C ARG A 87 -14.14 -0.02 -5.46
N SER A 88 -15.01 -0.94 -5.06
CA SER A 88 -16.11 -0.63 -4.13
C SER A 88 -15.71 -0.76 -2.68
N CYS A 89 -15.04 -1.86 -2.30
CA CYS A 89 -14.74 -2.14 -0.89
C CYS A 89 -13.26 -2.15 -0.55
N GLY A 90 -12.36 -2.07 -1.53
CA GLY A 90 -10.93 -2.09 -1.31
C GLY A 90 -10.34 -3.48 -1.12
N HIS A 91 -11.15 -4.54 -1.22
CA HIS A 91 -10.63 -5.91 -1.10
C HIS A 91 -9.47 -6.11 -2.07
N THR A 92 -8.34 -6.60 -1.58
CA THR A 92 -7.10 -6.69 -2.33
C THR A 92 -6.55 -8.09 -2.31
N VAL A 93 -6.12 -8.56 -3.47
CA VAL A 93 -5.43 -9.83 -3.63
C VAL A 93 -4.07 -9.56 -4.28
N GLU A 94 -3.00 -10.09 -3.70
CA GLU A 94 -1.69 -10.07 -4.35
C GLU A 94 -1.68 -11.17 -5.42
N VAL A 95 -1.25 -10.81 -6.62
CA VAL A 95 -1.19 -11.74 -7.72
C VAL A 95 0.21 -11.72 -8.33
N ALA A 96 0.70 -12.88 -8.75
CA ALA A 96 1.94 -12.99 -9.49
C ALA A 96 1.60 -12.95 -10.99
N GLY A 97 2.44 -12.26 -11.75
CA GLY A 97 2.21 -12.13 -13.18
C GLY A 97 3.45 -12.48 -13.99
N PRO A 98 3.90 -13.76 -14.00
CA PRO A 98 5.13 -14.11 -14.71
C PRO A 98 5.10 -13.76 -16.19
N ALA A 99 3.96 -13.85 -16.83
CA ALA A 99 3.82 -13.45 -18.25
C ALA A 99 4.03 -11.95 -18.43
N VAL A 100 3.54 -11.14 -17.49
CA VAL A 100 3.73 -9.67 -17.50
C VAL A 100 5.20 -9.35 -17.27
N GLU A 101 5.84 -10.03 -16.33
CA GLU A 101 7.27 -9.83 -16.03
C GLU A 101 8.12 -10.12 -17.27
N GLN A 102 7.87 -11.26 -17.91
CA GLN A 102 8.61 -11.69 -19.09
C GLN A 102 8.40 -10.71 -20.25
N TRP A 103 7.19 -10.25 -20.43
CA TRP A 103 6.87 -9.29 -21.50
C TRP A 103 7.59 -7.95 -21.25
N ALA A 104 7.56 -7.45 -20.01
CA ALA A 104 8.24 -6.20 -19.67
C ALA A 104 9.74 -6.29 -19.89
N ASP A 105 10.36 -7.41 -19.47
CA ASP A 105 11.79 -7.64 -19.70
C ASP A 105 12.11 -7.70 -21.19
N SER A 106 11.28 -8.37 -21.97
CA SER A 106 11.46 -8.46 -23.43
C SER A 106 11.38 -7.08 -24.09
N MET A 107 10.47 -6.23 -23.63
CA MET A 107 10.33 -4.89 -24.17
C MET A 107 11.57 -4.05 -23.84
N ALA A 108 12.09 -4.16 -22.63
CA ALA A 108 13.29 -3.46 -22.23
C ALA A 108 14.48 -3.88 -23.08
N ASP A 109 14.68 -5.17 -23.27
CA ASP A 109 15.77 -5.72 -24.08
C ASP A 109 15.65 -5.29 -25.55
N GLU A 110 14.45 -5.39 -26.10
CA GLU A 110 14.20 -5.05 -27.51
C GLU A 110 14.53 -3.60 -27.81
N HIS A 111 14.24 -2.72 -26.87
CA HIS A 111 14.44 -1.28 -27.06
C HIS A 111 15.72 -0.74 -26.40
N GLY A 112 16.55 -1.61 -25.84
CA GLY A 112 17.85 -1.24 -25.27
C GLY A 112 17.77 -0.49 -23.96
N PHE A 113 16.73 -0.71 -23.18
CA PHE A 113 16.58 -0.06 -21.86
C PHE A 113 17.17 -0.94 -20.78
N SER A 114 17.84 -0.33 -19.81
CA SER A 114 18.35 -1.01 -18.63
C SER A 114 17.74 -0.40 -17.38
N ASP A 115 17.85 -1.11 -16.26
CA ASP A 115 17.36 -0.67 -14.95
C ASP A 115 15.87 -0.33 -15.00
N VAL A 116 15.10 -1.22 -15.61
CA VAL A 116 13.67 -1.02 -15.88
C VAL A 116 12.84 -1.54 -14.70
N SER A 117 11.85 -0.77 -14.30
CA SER A 117 10.84 -1.20 -13.35
C SER A 117 9.45 -0.99 -13.94
N HIS A 118 8.47 -1.69 -13.42
CA HIS A 118 7.08 -1.50 -13.85
C HIS A 118 6.14 -1.66 -12.66
N THR A 119 4.96 -1.06 -12.79
CA THR A 119 3.88 -1.21 -11.83
C THR A 119 2.64 -1.65 -12.58
N LEU A 120 1.83 -2.47 -11.96
CA LEU A 120 0.57 -2.93 -12.53
C LEU A 120 -0.42 -3.18 -11.40
N GLU A 121 -1.52 -2.48 -11.42
CA GLU A 121 -2.66 -2.72 -10.54
C GLU A 121 -3.88 -2.96 -11.41
N ILE A 122 -4.69 -3.95 -11.03
CA ILE A 122 -5.91 -4.31 -11.76
C ILE A 122 -7.09 -3.98 -10.85
N PHE A 123 -8.04 -3.21 -11.36
CA PHE A 123 -9.21 -2.78 -10.59
C PHE A 123 -10.46 -3.45 -11.15
N GLY A 124 -11.31 -3.90 -10.24
CA GLY A 124 -12.57 -4.53 -10.62
C GLY A 124 -13.58 -4.46 -9.48
N THR A 125 -14.63 -5.27 -9.57
CA THR A 125 -15.64 -5.40 -8.53
C THR A 125 -15.58 -6.82 -8.00
N CYS A 126 -15.31 -6.99 -6.69
CA CYS A 126 -15.19 -8.32 -6.10
C CYS A 126 -16.55 -9.03 -6.06
N ALA A 127 -16.53 -10.35 -5.85
CA ALA A 127 -17.74 -11.16 -5.87
C ALA A 127 -18.81 -10.66 -4.88
N SER A 128 -18.39 -10.28 -3.67
CA SER A 128 -19.32 -9.75 -2.67
C SER A 128 -20.00 -8.47 -3.12
N CYS A 129 -19.24 -7.55 -3.74
CA CYS A 129 -19.80 -6.29 -4.23
C CYS A 129 -20.67 -6.48 -5.46
N ARG A 130 -20.34 -7.43 -6.32
CA ARG A 130 -21.18 -7.79 -7.47
C ARG A 130 -22.56 -8.24 -7.02
N HIS A 131 -22.64 -9.07 -6.00
CA HIS A 131 -23.90 -9.55 -5.45
C HIS A 131 -24.74 -8.42 -4.87
N LYS A 132 -24.10 -7.40 -4.29
CA LYS A 132 -24.80 -6.24 -3.74
C LYS A 132 -25.39 -5.33 -4.81
N GLN A 133 -24.81 -5.33 -6.01
CA GLN A 133 -25.25 -4.50 -7.13
C GLN A 133 -26.36 -5.15 -7.94
N GLY A 134 -26.53 -6.43 -7.80
CA GLY A 134 -27.58 -7.20 -8.45
C GLY A 134 -28.86 -7.18 -7.62
#